data_eb2faf12c29038f3c407890a740b47ab
#
_entry.id   eb2faf12c29038f3c407890a740b47ab
#
_cell.length_a   1.000
_cell.length_b   1.000
_cell.length_c   1.000
_cell.angle_alpha   90.00
_cell.angle_beta   90.00
_cell.angle_gamma   90.00
#
_symmetry.space_group_name_H-M   'P 1'
#
loop_
_entity.id
_entity.type
_entity.pdbx_description
1 polymer ?
#
loop_
_entity_poly.entity_id
_entity_poly.type
_entity_poly.pdbx_seq_one_letter_code
_entity_poly.pdbx_strand_id
1 'polypeptide(L)'
;MSQALLAGLSRTTRPHSMVRRFLALDAAVTGANGLAYLAASQPLGELLGVDSALLLGLGLFLTAFAAGVAWLASRRQPPALGVKLVVDANIIWAVLSVVALFTWLEPTTAGVVWTPLQAATVAGFAALQWSALRSAA
;
A
#
# COMPACT_ATOMS: atom_id res chain seq x y z
N MET A 1 -5.21 -14.57 36.98
CA MET A 1 -5.03 -13.11 36.87
C MET A 1 -4.13 -12.75 35.69
N SER A 2 -2.96 -13.32 35.66
CA SER A 2 -1.98 -12.98 34.63
C SER A 2 -2.48 -13.21 33.18
N GLN A 3 -3.19 -14.30 32.94
CA GLN A 3 -3.67 -14.57 31.59
C GLN A 3 -4.74 -13.58 31.14
N ALA A 4 -5.66 -13.23 32.01
CA ALA A 4 -6.68 -12.25 31.72
C ALA A 4 -6.04 -10.86 31.51
N LEU A 5 -5.06 -10.51 32.33
CA LEU A 5 -4.33 -9.26 32.19
C LEU A 5 -3.52 -9.23 30.89
N LEU A 6 -2.82 -10.30 30.58
CA LEU A 6 -2.03 -10.40 29.35
C LEU A 6 -2.93 -10.36 28.11
N ALA A 7 -4.08 -11.02 28.15
CA ALA A 7 -5.04 -10.98 27.06
C ALA A 7 -5.59 -9.57 26.87
N GLY A 8 -5.85 -8.85 27.97
CA GLY A 8 -6.30 -7.46 27.91
C GLY A 8 -5.23 -6.54 27.31
N LEU A 9 -3.99 -6.69 27.76
CA LEU A 9 -2.87 -5.94 27.21
C LEU A 9 -2.64 -6.25 25.74
N SER A 10 -2.74 -7.52 25.35
CA SER A 10 -2.62 -7.92 23.96
C SER A 10 -3.69 -7.29 23.10
N ARG A 11 -4.92 -7.25 23.58
CA ARG A 11 -6.03 -6.65 22.83
C ARG A 11 -5.90 -5.14 22.69
N THR A 12 -5.37 -4.46 23.71
CA THR A 12 -5.22 -3.00 23.67
C THR A 12 -3.96 -2.56 22.94
N THR A 13 -2.88 -3.35 23.02
CA THR A 13 -1.58 -2.98 22.46
C THR A 13 -1.34 -3.58 21.09
N ARG A 14 -1.57 -4.89 20.94
CA ARG A 14 -1.32 -5.60 19.69
C ARG A 14 -2.11 -5.10 18.51
N PRO A 15 -3.43 -4.84 18.61
CA PRO A 15 -4.19 -4.38 17.44
C PRO A 15 -3.64 -3.07 16.89
N HIS A 16 -3.34 -2.10 17.75
CA HIS A 16 -2.75 -0.84 17.29
C HIS A 16 -1.34 -1.04 16.76
N SER A 17 -0.56 -1.90 17.38
CA SER A 17 0.78 -2.25 16.93
C SER A 17 0.75 -2.91 15.56
N MET A 18 -0.23 -3.79 15.29
CA MET A 18 -0.39 -4.44 14.00
C MET A 18 -0.83 -3.45 12.92
N VAL A 19 -1.77 -2.55 13.23
CA VAL A 19 -2.16 -1.48 12.31
C VAL A 19 -0.93 -0.67 11.91
N ARG A 20 -0.12 -0.26 12.88
CA ARG A 20 1.10 0.51 12.62
C ARG A 20 2.10 -0.27 11.78
N ARG A 21 2.28 -1.55 12.04
CA ARG A 21 3.19 -2.40 11.27
C ARG A 21 2.77 -2.51 9.82
N PHE A 22 1.49 -2.78 9.59
CA PHE A 22 1.00 -2.95 8.23
C PHE A 22 1.01 -1.63 7.47
N LEU A 23 0.76 -0.51 8.15
CA LEU A 23 0.95 0.82 7.55
C LEU A 23 2.42 1.08 7.23
N ALA A 24 3.32 0.74 8.14
CA ALA A 24 4.75 0.95 7.94
C ALA A 24 5.29 0.11 6.77
N LEU A 25 4.86 -1.14 6.67
CA LEU A 25 5.24 -2.01 5.55
C LEU A 25 4.70 -1.47 4.23
N ASP A 26 3.44 -1.03 4.22
CA ASP A 26 2.83 -0.40 3.05
C ASP A 26 3.62 0.84 2.64
N ALA A 27 3.93 1.72 3.59
CA ALA A 27 4.70 2.93 3.32
C ALA A 27 6.08 2.60 2.74
N ALA A 28 6.75 1.59 3.28
CA ALA A 28 8.07 1.18 2.80
C ALA A 28 8.01 0.64 1.38
N VAL A 29 7.09 -0.27 1.10
CA VAL A 29 6.94 -0.89 -0.23
C VAL A 29 6.45 0.14 -1.25
N THR A 30 5.41 0.89 -0.91
CA THR A 30 4.84 1.90 -1.80
C THR A 30 5.83 3.03 -2.04
N GLY A 31 6.55 3.46 -1.01
CA GLY A 31 7.59 4.48 -1.13
C GLY A 31 8.75 4.04 -2.00
N ALA A 32 9.22 2.80 -1.81
CA ALA A 32 10.29 2.24 -2.64
C ALA A 32 9.86 2.16 -4.10
N ASN A 33 8.63 1.72 -4.35
CA ASN A 33 8.08 1.65 -5.69
C ASN A 33 7.94 3.03 -6.32
N GLY A 34 7.42 3.99 -5.56
CA GLY A 34 7.27 5.37 -6.03
C GLY A 34 8.61 6.01 -6.37
N LEU A 35 9.62 5.83 -5.50
CA LEU A 35 10.95 6.36 -5.74
C LEU A 35 11.62 5.71 -6.96
N ALA A 36 11.41 4.40 -7.15
CA ALA A 36 11.93 3.71 -8.34
C ALA A 36 11.30 4.27 -9.61
N TYR A 37 10.01 4.52 -9.62
CA TYR A 37 9.32 5.12 -10.76
C TYR A 37 9.83 6.53 -11.04
N LEU A 38 10.11 7.33 -9.99
CA LEU A 38 10.67 8.67 -10.17
C LEU A 38 12.09 8.63 -10.70
N ALA A 39 12.94 7.78 -10.12
CA ALA A 39 14.36 7.74 -10.45
C ALA A 39 14.64 7.05 -11.78
N ALA A 40 13.81 6.08 -12.17
CA ALA A 40 14.06 5.22 -13.33
C ALA A 40 12.81 5.10 -14.23
N SER A 41 12.06 6.19 -14.39
CA SER A 41 10.81 6.19 -15.17
C SER A 41 11.03 5.73 -16.60
N GLN A 42 12.12 6.15 -17.22
CA GLN A 42 12.39 5.81 -18.62
C GLN A 42 12.77 4.34 -18.81
N PRO A 43 13.81 3.81 -18.12
CA PRO A 43 14.13 2.38 -18.28
C PRO A 43 13.03 1.47 -17.76
N LEU A 44 12.33 1.82 -16.69
CA LEU A 44 11.22 1.02 -16.20
C LEU A 44 10.02 1.09 -17.16
N GLY A 45 9.77 2.23 -17.76
CA GLY A 45 8.73 2.37 -18.78
C GLY A 45 8.98 1.46 -19.97
N GLU A 46 10.20 1.40 -20.43
CA GLU A 46 10.59 0.49 -21.52
C GLU A 46 10.44 -0.98 -21.10
N LEU A 47 10.89 -1.31 -19.89
CA LEU A 47 10.81 -2.67 -19.37
C LEU A 47 9.35 -3.14 -19.23
N LEU A 48 8.48 -2.30 -18.71
CA LEU A 48 7.10 -2.65 -18.41
C LEU A 48 6.12 -2.39 -19.57
N GLY A 49 6.55 -1.65 -20.57
CA GLY A 49 5.67 -1.23 -21.66
C GLY A 49 4.67 -0.16 -21.22
N VAL A 50 5.11 0.74 -20.34
CA VAL A 50 4.30 1.83 -19.80
C VAL A 50 4.97 3.15 -20.14
N ASP A 51 4.18 4.16 -20.50
CA ASP A 51 4.70 5.49 -20.82
C ASP A 51 5.48 6.03 -19.61
N SER A 52 6.70 6.53 -19.87
CA SER A 52 7.57 7.06 -18.83
C SER A 52 6.99 8.27 -18.13
N ALA A 53 6.23 9.12 -18.84
CA ALA A 53 5.55 10.26 -18.23
C ALA A 53 4.47 9.79 -17.25
N LEU A 54 3.75 8.73 -17.58
CA LEU A 54 2.78 8.13 -16.67
C LEU A 54 3.47 7.56 -15.43
N LEU A 55 4.59 6.83 -15.61
CA LEU A 55 5.35 6.31 -14.47
C LEU A 55 5.86 7.42 -13.57
N LEU A 56 6.31 8.53 -14.15
CA LEU A 56 6.76 9.68 -13.38
C LEU A 56 5.63 10.25 -12.51
N GLY A 57 4.44 10.42 -13.11
CA GLY A 57 3.26 10.89 -12.37
C GLY A 57 2.84 9.92 -11.27
N LEU A 58 2.83 8.62 -11.57
CA LEU A 58 2.53 7.59 -10.58
C LEU A 58 3.57 7.57 -9.47
N GLY A 59 4.84 7.75 -9.81
CA GLY A 59 5.91 7.83 -8.82
C GLY A 59 5.73 8.99 -7.86
N LEU A 60 5.35 10.16 -8.36
CA LEU A 60 5.03 11.32 -7.53
C LEU A 60 3.87 11.01 -6.58
N PHE A 61 2.79 10.44 -7.12
CA PHE A 61 1.61 10.09 -6.33
C PHE A 61 1.96 9.05 -5.25
N LEU A 62 2.64 7.98 -5.64
CA LEU A 62 3.00 6.91 -4.71
C LEU A 62 3.92 7.39 -3.60
N THR A 63 4.88 8.24 -3.93
CA THR A 63 5.81 8.80 -2.94
C THR A 63 5.05 9.68 -1.94
N ALA A 64 4.17 10.55 -2.42
CA ALA A 64 3.35 11.40 -1.55
C ALA A 64 2.40 10.56 -0.70
N PHE A 65 1.78 9.54 -1.29
CA PHE A 65 0.89 8.63 -0.58
C PHE A 65 1.66 7.86 0.51
N ALA A 66 2.84 7.35 0.18
CA ALA A 66 3.70 6.66 1.15
C ALA A 66 4.09 7.56 2.32
N ALA A 67 4.35 8.83 2.07
CA ALA A 67 4.64 9.79 3.14
C ALA A 67 3.45 9.94 4.07
N GLY A 68 2.24 10.01 3.54
CA GLY A 68 1.01 10.09 4.34
C GLY A 68 0.78 8.82 5.16
N VAL A 69 1.01 7.65 4.56
CA VAL A 69 0.88 6.37 5.24
C VAL A 69 1.93 6.24 6.34
N ALA A 70 3.17 6.69 6.08
CA ALA A 70 4.24 6.70 7.08
C ALA A 70 3.88 7.61 8.27
N TRP A 71 3.27 8.75 7.99
CA TRP A 71 2.80 9.63 9.04
C TRP A 71 1.76 8.94 9.92
N LEU A 72 0.78 8.26 9.31
CA LEU A 72 -0.20 7.48 10.08
C LEU A 72 0.48 6.40 10.91
N ALA A 73 1.44 5.69 10.34
CA ALA A 73 2.18 4.65 11.05
C ALA A 73 2.96 5.19 12.24
N SER A 74 3.36 6.45 12.20
CA SER A 74 4.10 7.10 13.28
C SER A 74 3.22 7.45 14.49
N ARG A 75 1.90 7.46 14.31
CA ARG A 75 0.97 7.80 15.39
C ARG A 75 0.82 6.59 16.32
N ARG A 76 0.72 6.86 17.62
CA ARG A 76 0.53 5.80 18.62
C ARG A 76 -0.78 5.04 18.39
N GLN A 77 -1.82 5.78 18.10
CA GLN A 77 -3.13 5.24 17.73
C GLN A 77 -3.55 5.89 16.42
N PRO A 78 -3.22 5.25 15.29
CA PRO A 78 -3.58 5.84 14.00
C PRO A 78 -5.09 6.10 13.92
N PRO A 79 -5.51 7.30 13.47
CA PRO A 79 -6.93 7.58 13.34
C PRO A 79 -7.63 6.57 12.43
N ALA A 80 -8.76 6.03 12.90
CA ALA A 80 -9.49 5.00 12.15
C ALA A 80 -9.88 5.50 10.76
N LEU A 81 -10.30 6.75 10.63
CA LEU A 81 -10.66 7.33 9.34
C LEU A 81 -9.46 7.33 8.39
N GLY A 82 -8.29 7.73 8.88
CA GLY A 82 -7.07 7.74 8.07
C GLY A 82 -6.72 6.34 7.56
N VAL A 83 -6.80 5.33 8.43
CA VAL A 83 -6.53 3.94 8.05
C VAL A 83 -7.54 3.44 7.02
N LYS A 84 -8.82 3.77 7.20
CA LYS A 84 -9.86 3.40 6.23
C LYS A 84 -9.62 4.04 4.87
N LEU A 85 -9.17 5.29 4.85
CA LEU A 85 -8.82 5.96 3.58
C LEU A 85 -7.65 5.27 2.89
N VAL A 86 -6.67 4.81 3.64
CA VAL A 86 -5.53 4.05 3.09
C VAL A 86 -6.04 2.72 2.52
N VAL A 87 -6.88 2.00 3.26
CA VAL A 87 -7.47 0.74 2.79
C VAL A 87 -8.24 0.96 1.48
N ASP A 88 -9.10 1.98 1.44
CA ASP A 88 -9.90 2.29 0.26
C ASP A 88 -9.01 2.67 -0.93
N ALA A 89 -8.00 3.49 -0.70
CA ALA A 89 -7.06 3.89 -1.74
C ALA A 89 -6.30 2.69 -2.30
N ASN A 90 -5.87 1.77 -1.44
CA ASN A 90 -5.18 0.55 -1.87
C ASN A 90 -6.09 -0.34 -2.71
N ILE A 91 -7.35 -0.50 -2.31
CA ILE A 91 -8.32 -1.29 -3.07
C ILE A 91 -8.59 -0.64 -4.44
N ILE A 92 -8.83 0.66 -4.45
CA ILE A 92 -9.07 1.41 -5.69
C ILE A 92 -7.86 1.28 -6.62
N TRP A 93 -6.65 1.43 -6.09
CA TRP A 93 -5.42 1.27 -6.87
C TRP A 93 -5.33 -0.11 -7.48
N ALA A 94 -5.60 -1.16 -6.70
CA ALA A 94 -5.55 -2.54 -7.19
C ALA A 94 -6.55 -2.78 -8.32
N VAL A 95 -7.78 -2.31 -8.14
CA VAL A 95 -8.83 -2.44 -9.15
C VAL A 95 -8.48 -1.67 -10.42
N LEU A 96 -8.06 -0.41 -10.28
CA LEU A 96 -7.68 0.43 -11.43
C LEU A 96 -6.48 -0.14 -12.17
N SER A 97 -5.53 -0.74 -11.46
CA SER A 97 -4.36 -1.38 -12.08
C SER A 97 -4.78 -2.53 -12.98
N VAL A 98 -5.68 -3.38 -12.49
CA VAL A 98 -6.17 -4.53 -13.28
C VAL A 98 -7.02 -4.05 -14.46
N VAL A 99 -7.88 -3.07 -14.25
CA VAL A 99 -8.70 -2.49 -15.33
C VAL A 99 -7.80 -1.88 -16.40
N ALA A 100 -6.79 -1.12 -16.00
CA ALA A 100 -5.86 -0.49 -16.94
C ALA A 100 -5.11 -1.54 -17.78
N LEU A 101 -4.74 -2.67 -17.16
CA LEU A 101 -4.05 -3.75 -17.85
C LEU A 101 -4.87 -4.30 -19.02
N PHE A 102 -6.18 -4.41 -18.84
CA PHE A 102 -7.07 -4.99 -19.86
C PHE A 102 -7.66 -3.99 -20.85
N THR A 103 -7.58 -2.67 -20.55
CA THR A 103 -8.28 -1.68 -21.37
C THR A 103 -7.36 -0.64 -22.01
N TRP A 104 -6.28 -0.31 -21.39
CA TRP A 104 -5.54 0.92 -21.70
C TRP A 104 -4.04 0.68 -21.89
N LEU A 105 -3.43 -0.14 -21.03
CA LEU A 105 -2.01 -0.40 -21.11
C LEU A 105 -1.70 -1.38 -22.25
N GLU A 106 -0.54 -1.19 -22.88
CA GLU A 106 0.02 -2.13 -23.85
C GLU A 106 1.31 -2.70 -23.28
N PRO A 107 1.22 -3.49 -22.21
CA PRO A 107 2.40 -3.90 -21.45
C PRO A 107 3.21 -4.95 -22.18
N THR A 108 4.51 -4.96 -21.87
CA THR A 108 5.41 -6.07 -22.20
C THR A 108 5.05 -7.28 -21.31
N THR A 109 5.72 -8.41 -21.54
CA THR A 109 5.58 -9.58 -20.66
C THR A 109 5.91 -9.22 -19.21
N ALA A 110 6.96 -8.42 -18.98
CA ALA A 110 7.29 -7.95 -17.64
C ALA A 110 6.16 -7.12 -17.03
N GLY A 111 5.52 -6.26 -17.82
CA GLY A 111 4.40 -5.46 -17.36
C GLY A 111 3.16 -6.31 -17.04
N VAL A 112 2.89 -7.35 -17.83
CA VAL A 112 1.78 -8.27 -17.59
C VAL A 112 1.97 -9.02 -16.27
N VAL A 113 3.20 -9.35 -15.90
CA VAL A 113 3.51 -10.01 -14.63
C VAL A 113 3.49 -9.00 -13.47
N TRP A 114 4.13 -7.85 -13.67
CA TRP A 114 4.28 -6.85 -12.62
C TRP A 114 2.94 -6.26 -12.18
N THR A 115 2.08 -5.92 -13.13
CA THR A 115 0.83 -5.21 -12.81
C THR A 115 -0.09 -6.02 -11.90
N PRO A 116 -0.39 -7.31 -12.17
CA PRO A 116 -1.18 -8.10 -11.24
C PRO A 116 -0.46 -8.37 -9.92
N LEU A 117 0.86 -8.54 -9.97
CA LEU A 117 1.64 -8.81 -8.77
C LEU A 117 1.58 -7.64 -7.79
N GLN A 118 1.80 -6.42 -8.27
CA GLN A 118 1.72 -5.23 -7.42
C GLN A 118 0.27 -4.96 -6.97
N ALA A 119 -0.72 -5.23 -7.82
CA ALA A 119 -2.12 -5.10 -7.44
C ALA A 119 -2.49 -6.07 -6.31
N ALA A 120 -2.04 -7.32 -6.40
CA ALA A 120 -2.26 -8.32 -5.36
C ALA A 120 -1.56 -7.94 -4.05
N THR A 121 -0.35 -7.39 -4.14
CA THR A 121 0.40 -6.92 -2.96
C THR A 121 -0.35 -5.80 -2.25
N VAL A 122 -0.83 -4.82 -3.00
CA VAL A 122 -1.58 -3.68 -2.47
C VAL A 122 -2.91 -4.14 -1.88
N ALA A 123 -3.62 -5.03 -2.55
CA ALA A 123 -4.86 -5.60 -2.02
C ALA A 123 -4.60 -6.40 -0.74
N GLY A 124 -3.47 -7.10 -0.67
CA GLY A 124 -3.03 -7.79 0.54
C GLY A 124 -2.82 -6.83 1.71
N PHE A 125 -2.16 -5.70 1.48
CA PHE A 125 -2.01 -4.67 2.50
C PHE A 125 -3.37 -4.14 2.96
N ALA A 126 -4.29 -3.89 2.03
CA ALA A 126 -5.63 -3.44 2.38
C ALA A 126 -6.34 -4.45 3.29
N ALA A 127 -6.26 -5.73 2.98
CA ALA A 127 -6.85 -6.78 3.79
C ALA A 127 -6.24 -6.85 5.18
N LEU A 128 -4.91 -6.77 5.28
CA LEU A 128 -4.20 -6.80 6.56
C LEU A 128 -4.53 -5.57 7.40
N GLN A 129 -4.52 -4.40 6.78
CA GLN A 129 -4.82 -3.13 7.44
C GLN A 129 -6.26 -3.12 7.96
N TRP A 130 -7.20 -3.58 7.15
CA TRP A 130 -8.60 -3.65 7.54
C TRP A 130 -8.82 -4.63 8.69
N SER A 131 -8.21 -5.82 8.62
CA SER A 131 -8.29 -6.82 9.68
C SER A 131 -7.73 -6.30 10.99
N ALA A 132 -6.57 -5.65 10.93
CA ALA A 132 -5.93 -5.08 12.12
C ALA A 132 -6.78 -3.95 12.71
N LEU A 133 -7.35 -3.09 11.85
CA LEU A 133 -8.20 -1.99 12.30
C LEU A 133 -9.45 -2.52 13.00
N ARG A 134 -10.09 -3.53 12.45
CA ARG A 134 -11.27 -4.15 13.05
C ARG A 134 -10.96 -4.76 14.42
N SER A 135 -9.79 -5.35 14.56
CA SER A 135 -9.35 -5.95 15.83
C SER A 135 -9.04 -4.88 16.88
N ALA A 136 -8.66 -3.67 16.45
CA ALA A 136 -8.36 -2.56 17.34
C ALA A 136 -9.62 -1.83 17.81
N ALA A 137 -10.73 -1.98 17.11
CA ALA A 137 -11.98 -1.27 17.43
C ALA A 137 -12.69 -1.82 18.68
#